data_f97cd3d8a0c95dc389f1903108c3e3ad
#
_entry.id   f97cd3d8a0c95dc389f1903108c3e3ad
#
_cell.length_a   1.000
_cell.length_b   1.000
_cell.length_c   1.000
_cell.angle_alpha   90.00
_cell.angle_beta   90.00
_cell.angle_gamma   90.00
#
_symmetry.space_group_name_H-M   'P 1'
#
loop_
_entity.id
_entity.type
_entity.pdbx_description
1 polymer ?
#
loop_
_entity_poly.entity_id
_entity_poly.type
_entity_poly.pdbx_seq_one_letter_code
_entity_poly.pdbx_strand_id
1 'polypeptide(L)'
;TDEALKRRGVQSLAAFLCKSETLVIIYADTYLRKLWTVYEVATFLTMHPNRPIVILSPALCKMFVFGSIVMLSKEITKSYVNMTYFQVWHNSQNEHEHTLERTLMWIVDSMPASLLICLFLRRLARKHADMYTAAREFRIETAQCFDENDRPLVQANITAFMKHVGGVRHQATQGEALHAFNEQVRQEMPRRMDYLMGWTGMPYMYVAVMNLPSVCNWIDKVLFDVRCSYDVGETGCKNDGTQAAIHMSSTLAVEKFGLTFAIYPLLMAIFALLTKRGLEYRGLHNALYVGFVSVMFGLATVCVGYCQIIVRNPIAKSASEVPFVIYLTFNCFLFVCALVAFSPGHSH
;
A
#
# COMPACT_ATOMS: atom_id res chain seq x y z
N THR A 1 43.27 -0.67 1.70
CA THR A 1 42.41 0.42 1.21
C THR A 1 43.17 1.72 1.34
N ASP A 2 43.26 2.47 0.26
CA ASP A 2 43.97 3.75 0.21
C ASP A 2 43.17 4.83 0.98
N GLU A 3 43.63 5.16 2.20
CA GLU A 3 43.00 6.16 3.08
C GLU A 3 42.90 7.54 2.41
N ALA A 4 43.87 7.89 1.58
CA ALA A 4 43.83 9.16 0.84
C ALA A 4 42.72 9.18 -0.22
N LEU A 5 42.46 8.05 -0.86
CA LEU A 5 41.36 7.87 -1.81
C LEU A 5 40.00 7.91 -1.09
N LYS A 6 39.90 7.24 0.07
CA LYS A 6 38.70 7.27 0.93
C LYS A 6 38.37 8.72 1.34
N ARG A 7 39.34 9.47 1.84
CA ARG A 7 39.16 10.89 2.24
C ARG A 7 38.70 11.75 1.06
N ARG A 8 39.30 11.60 -0.12
CA ARG A 8 38.87 12.33 -1.33
C ARG A 8 37.44 11.97 -1.72
N GLY A 9 37.07 10.69 -1.67
CA GLY A 9 35.70 10.23 -1.93
C GLY A 9 34.69 10.87 -0.99
N VAL A 10 34.99 10.89 0.31
CA VAL A 10 34.15 11.53 1.35
C VAL A 10 33.99 13.02 1.12
N GLN A 11 35.09 13.74 0.80
CA GLN A 11 35.03 15.16 0.49
C GLN A 11 34.24 15.49 -0.77
N SER A 12 34.24 14.58 -1.74
CA SER A 12 33.50 14.72 -2.99
C SER A 12 32.02 14.34 -2.88
N LEU A 13 31.59 13.71 -1.79
CA LEU A 13 30.22 13.20 -1.64
C LEU A 13 29.17 14.31 -1.79
N ALA A 14 29.39 15.46 -1.20
CA ALA A 14 28.50 16.62 -1.34
C ALA A 14 28.39 17.10 -2.81
N ALA A 15 29.46 16.99 -3.60
CA ALA A 15 29.45 17.34 -5.01
C ALA A 15 28.63 16.35 -5.85
N PHE A 16 28.67 15.04 -5.52
CA PHE A 16 27.79 14.05 -6.15
C PHE A 16 26.31 14.31 -5.81
N LEU A 17 26.01 14.56 -4.55
CA LEU A 17 24.65 14.88 -4.11
C LEU A 17 24.13 16.16 -4.78
N CYS A 18 24.98 17.18 -4.96
CA CYS A 18 24.64 18.41 -5.67
C CYS A 18 24.22 18.17 -7.14
N LYS A 19 24.80 17.18 -7.81
CA LYS A 19 24.47 16.81 -9.20
C LYS A 19 23.33 15.83 -9.32
N SER A 20 22.93 15.18 -8.22
CA SER A 20 21.85 14.19 -8.23
C SER A 20 20.49 14.86 -8.40
N GLU A 21 19.67 14.35 -9.31
CA GLU A 21 18.31 14.84 -9.55
C GLU A 21 17.31 14.24 -8.58
N THR A 22 17.58 13.01 -8.11
CA THR A 22 16.69 12.26 -7.20
C THR A 22 17.53 11.52 -6.18
N LEU A 23 17.08 11.52 -4.92
CA LEU A 23 17.64 10.68 -3.87
C LEU A 23 16.72 9.47 -3.62
N VAL A 24 17.25 8.26 -3.80
CA VAL A 24 16.54 7.02 -3.49
C VAL A 24 17.03 6.47 -2.16
N ILE A 25 16.15 6.41 -1.18
CA ILE A 25 16.43 5.92 0.17
C ILE A 25 15.84 4.51 0.33
N ILE A 26 16.71 3.52 0.48
CA ILE A 26 16.28 2.18 0.91
C ILE A 26 16.19 2.19 2.44
N TYR A 27 15.00 2.46 2.97
CA TYR A 27 14.80 2.70 4.39
C TYR A 27 14.76 1.39 5.19
N ALA A 28 15.83 1.13 5.94
CA ALA A 28 15.89 0.11 6.98
C ALA A 28 15.74 0.73 8.38
N ASP A 29 15.36 -0.06 9.38
CA ASP A 29 15.12 0.41 10.76
C ASP A 29 16.34 1.14 11.39
N THR A 30 17.53 0.89 10.85
CA THR A 30 18.79 1.53 11.28
C THR A 30 19.23 2.71 10.41
N TYR A 31 18.45 3.08 9.38
CA TYR A 31 18.88 4.07 8.38
C TYR A 31 19.23 5.43 9.02
N LEU A 32 18.30 5.99 9.79
CA LEU A 32 18.51 7.27 10.48
C LEU A 32 19.44 7.20 11.72
N ARG A 33 19.93 6.00 12.05
CA ARG A 33 20.91 5.83 13.11
C ARG A 33 22.35 5.87 12.63
N LYS A 34 22.57 5.76 11.31
CA LYS A 34 23.90 5.72 10.71
C LYS A 34 24.35 7.12 10.30
N LEU A 35 25.54 7.49 10.73
CA LEU A 35 26.13 8.82 10.51
C LEU A 35 26.17 9.21 9.02
N TRP A 36 26.64 8.31 8.17
CA TRP A 36 26.80 8.57 6.74
C TRP A 36 25.47 8.73 6.02
N THR A 37 24.51 7.86 6.27
CA THR A 37 23.19 7.91 5.60
C THR A 37 22.44 9.19 5.95
N VAL A 38 22.57 9.65 7.20
CA VAL A 38 21.94 10.91 7.61
C VAL A 38 22.62 12.12 6.98
N TYR A 39 23.95 12.10 6.92
CA TYR A 39 24.71 13.14 6.24
C TYR A 39 24.27 13.28 4.76
N GLU A 40 24.15 12.17 4.04
CA GLU A 40 23.70 12.15 2.64
C GLU A 40 22.31 12.76 2.48
N VAL A 41 21.35 12.29 3.28
CA VAL A 41 19.96 12.75 3.21
C VAL A 41 19.84 14.23 3.53
N ALA A 42 20.42 14.68 4.64
CA ALA A 42 20.28 16.06 5.04
C ALA A 42 21.02 17.02 4.11
N THR A 43 22.18 16.61 3.60
CA THR A 43 22.91 17.38 2.59
C THR A 43 22.08 17.51 1.30
N PHE A 44 21.46 16.42 0.82
CA PHE A 44 20.58 16.47 -0.33
C PHE A 44 19.36 17.37 -0.09
N LEU A 45 18.68 17.24 1.05
CA LEU A 45 17.51 18.05 1.41
C LEU A 45 17.83 19.54 1.44
N THR A 46 18.98 19.89 1.99
CA THR A 46 19.40 21.31 2.09
C THR A 46 19.76 21.89 0.73
N MET A 47 20.48 21.14 -0.11
CA MET A 47 20.84 21.58 -1.46
C MET A 47 19.67 21.61 -2.43
N HIS A 48 18.71 20.71 -2.23
CA HIS A 48 17.63 20.47 -3.18
C HIS A 48 16.27 20.40 -2.47
N PRO A 49 15.76 21.51 -1.90
CA PRO A 49 14.50 21.51 -1.16
C PRO A 49 13.30 21.07 -2.00
N ASN A 50 13.37 21.21 -3.33
CA ASN A 50 12.26 20.89 -4.25
C ASN A 50 12.48 19.60 -5.07
N ARG A 51 13.65 18.95 -4.96
CA ARG A 51 13.91 17.71 -5.72
C ARG A 51 13.25 16.50 -5.07
N PRO A 52 12.85 15.50 -5.87
CA PRO A 52 12.16 14.33 -5.36
C PRO A 52 13.10 13.45 -4.52
N ILE A 53 12.55 12.94 -3.41
CA ILE A 53 13.15 11.86 -2.63
C ILE A 53 12.22 10.66 -2.74
N VAL A 54 12.75 9.49 -3.06
CA VAL A 54 12.00 8.24 -3.12
C VAL A 54 12.39 7.39 -1.92
N ILE A 55 11.45 7.07 -1.05
CA ILE A 55 11.69 6.19 0.10
C ILE A 55 11.12 4.81 -0.21
N LEU A 56 12.01 3.84 -0.36
CA LEU A 56 11.68 2.43 -0.57
C LEU A 56 11.80 1.68 0.75
N SER A 57 10.68 1.26 1.32
CA SER A 57 10.70 0.42 2.52
C SER A 57 10.73 -1.06 2.11
N PRO A 58 11.74 -1.85 2.53
CA PRO A 58 11.75 -3.30 2.32
C PRO A 58 10.54 -4.00 2.94
N ALA A 59 9.90 -3.39 3.94
CA ALA A 59 8.66 -3.88 4.51
C ALA A 59 7.51 -3.82 3.50
N LEU A 60 7.43 -2.78 2.66
CA LEU A 60 6.44 -2.68 1.59
C LEU A 60 6.64 -3.76 0.53
N CYS A 61 7.88 -4.04 0.13
CA CYS A 61 8.18 -5.13 -0.81
C CYS A 61 7.76 -6.50 -0.24
N LYS A 62 8.05 -6.77 1.03
CA LYS A 62 7.61 -7.99 1.72
C LYS A 62 6.09 -8.06 1.79
N MET A 63 5.43 -6.95 2.04
CA MET A 63 3.97 -6.85 2.05
C MET A 63 3.40 -7.20 0.69
N PHE A 64 3.95 -6.62 -0.34
CA PHE A 64 3.53 -6.88 -1.71
C PHE A 64 3.58 -8.37 -2.04
N VAL A 65 4.72 -9.02 -1.83
CA VAL A 65 4.88 -10.46 -2.11
C VAL A 65 3.93 -11.29 -1.25
N PHE A 66 3.89 -11.02 0.06
CA PHE A 66 3.03 -11.77 0.98
C PHE A 66 1.54 -11.54 0.68
N GLY A 67 1.11 -10.30 0.45
CA GLY A 67 -0.26 -9.96 0.10
C GLY A 67 -0.69 -10.62 -1.21
N SER A 68 0.17 -10.63 -2.22
CA SER A 68 -0.08 -11.32 -3.49
C SER A 68 -0.24 -12.84 -3.31
N ILE A 69 0.58 -13.46 -2.46
CA ILE A 69 0.46 -14.89 -2.12
C ILE A 69 -0.87 -15.17 -1.42
N VAL A 70 -1.26 -14.33 -0.44
CA VAL A 70 -2.54 -14.48 0.27
C VAL A 70 -3.72 -14.33 -0.69
N MET A 71 -3.70 -13.35 -1.59
CA MET A 71 -4.75 -13.15 -2.57
C MET A 71 -4.81 -14.30 -3.59
N LEU A 72 -3.67 -14.78 -4.06
CA LEU A 72 -3.59 -15.94 -4.95
C LEU A 72 -4.14 -17.20 -4.27
N SER A 73 -3.74 -17.46 -3.02
CA SER A 73 -4.26 -18.60 -2.24
C SER A 73 -5.77 -18.52 -2.08
N LYS A 74 -6.30 -17.34 -1.81
CA LYS A 74 -7.75 -17.10 -1.71
C LYS A 74 -8.46 -17.40 -3.02
N GLU A 75 -7.95 -16.96 -4.17
CA GLU A 75 -8.56 -17.25 -5.47
C GLU A 75 -8.50 -18.75 -5.84
N ILE A 76 -7.41 -19.43 -5.49
CA ILE A 76 -7.27 -20.89 -5.68
C ILE A 76 -8.30 -21.62 -4.79
N THR A 77 -8.39 -21.29 -3.50
CA THR A 77 -9.35 -21.90 -2.56
C THR A 77 -10.78 -21.70 -3.04
N LYS A 78 -11.12 -20.48 -3.46
CA LYS A 78 -12.43 -20.13 -4.01
C LYS A 78 -12.76 -20.92 -5.27
N SER A 79 -11.80 -21.07 -6.18
CA SER A 79 -11.97 -21.86 -7.40
C SER A 79 -12.20 -23.34 -7.08
N TYR A 80 -11.42 -23.89 -6.14
CA TYR A 80 -11.56 -25.27 -5.69
C TYR A 80 -12.93 -25.50 -5.01
N VAL A 81 -13.32 -24.63 -4.10
CA VAL A 81 -14.63 -24.70 -3.41
C VAL A 81 -15.77 -24.60 -4.42
N ASN A 82 -15.72 -23.66 -5.36
CA ASN A 82 -16.74 -23.53 -6.39
C ASN A 82 -16.83 -24.81 -7.26
N MET A 83 -15.71 -25.42 -7.59
CA MET A 83 -15.67 -26.65 -8.40
C MET A 83 -16.28 -27.84 -7.64
N THR A 84 -15.95 -27.97 -6.36
CA THR A 84 -16.47 -29.07 -5.50
C THR A 84 -17.97 -28.89 -5.24
N TYR A 85 -18.41 -27.66 -4.91
CA TYR A 85 -19.82 -27.37 -4.66
C TYR A 85 -20.68 -27.41 -5.95
N PHE A 86 -20.12 -27.07 -7.11
CA PHE A 86 -20.84 -27.21 -8.38
C PHE A 86 -21.29 -28.64 -8.64
N GLN A 87 -20.46 -29.62 -8.31
CA GLN A 87 -20.81 -31.05 -8.45
C GLN A 87 -21.91 -31.48 -7.45
N VAL A 88 -21.90 -30.93 -6.23
CA VAL A 88 -22.90 -31.20 -5.18
C VAL A 88 -24.22 -30.46 -5.49
N TRP A 89 -24.12 -29.23 -6.00
CA TRP A 89 -25.26 -28.34 -6.28
C TRP A 89 -26.15 -28.81 -7.42
N HIS A 90 -25.59 -29.50 -8.41
CA HIS A 90 -26.40 -30.03 -9.52
C HIS A 90 -27.42 -31.09 -9.07
N ASN A 91 -27.27 -31.62 -7.86
CA ASN A 91 -28.13 -32.66 -7.29
C ASN A 91 -29.18 -32.21 -6.29
N SER A 92 -29.25 -30.91 -5.93
CA SER A 92 -30.11 -30.40 -4.83
C SER A 92 -31.04 -29.28 -5.31
N GLN A 93 -32.33 -29.37 -4.96
CA GLN A 93 -33.40 -28.47 -5.43
C GLN A 93 -33.69 -27.25 -4.51
N ASN A 94 -32.94 -27.00 -3.43
CA ASN A 94 -33.25 -25.94 -2.44
C ASN A 94 -32.34 -24.69 -2.57
N GLU A 95 -32.78 -23.67 -3.31
CA GLU A 95 -32.02 -22.40 -3.54
C GLU A 95 -31.67 -21.63 -2.24
N HIS A 96 -32.51 -21.67 -1.20
CA HIS A 96 -32.31 -20.87 0.02
C HIS A 96 -31.22 -21.40 0.94
N GLU A 97 -31.11 -22.72 1.13
CA GLU A 97 -30.06 -23.33 1.97
C GLU A 97 -28.69 -23.07 1.38
N HIS A 98 -28.55 -23.13 0.05
CA HIS A 98 -27.28 -22.89 -0.65
C HIS A 98 -26.75 -21.48 -0.56
N THR A 99 -27.62 -20.47 -0.40
CA THR A 99 -27.19 -19.08 -0.25
C THR A 99 -26.51 -18.86 1.11
N LEU A 100 -27.04 -19.47 2.18
CA LEU A 100 -26.45 -19.39 3.51
C LEU A 100 -25.09 -20.09 3.58
N GLU A 101 -25.01 -21.33 3.06
CA GLU A 101 -23.75 -22.08 3.00
C GLU A 101 -22.68 -21.36 2.22
N ARG A 102 -23.00 -20.80 1.04
CA ARG A 102 -22.08 -20.00 0.22
C ARG A 102 -21.58 -18.76 0.98
N THR A 103 -22.48 -18.08 1.70
CA THR A 103 -22.13 -16.90 2.49
C THR A 103 -21.22 -17.28 3.65
N LEU A 104 -21.50 -18.36 4.36
CA LEU A 104 -20.65 -18.88 5.43
C LEU A 104 -19.26 -19.27 4.91
N MET A 105 -19.17 -19.92 3.75
CA MET A 105 -17.90 -20.26 3.14
C MET A 105 -17.08 -19.02 2.77
N TRP A 106 -17.73 -17.97 2.26
CA TRP A 106 -17.04 -16.72 1.99
C TRP A 106 -16.51 -16.04 3.25
N ILE A 107 -17.25 -16.13 4.35
CA ILE A 107 -16.81 -15.62 5.66
C ILE A 107 -15.60 -16.42 6.12
N VAL A 108 -15.67 -17.74 6.10
CA VAL A 108 -14.57 -18.62 6.55
C VAL A 108 -13.32 -18.41 5.70
N ASP A 109 -13.44 -18.27 4.38
CA ASP A 109 -12.32 -18.00 3.48
C ASP A 109 -11.70 -16.61 3.68
N SER A 110 -12.53 -15.60 3.99
CA SER A 110 -12.08 -14.22 4.13
C SER A 110 -11.41 -13.94 5.47
N MET A 111 -11.74 -14.65 6.54
CA MET A 111 -11.25 -14.36 7.90
C MET A 111 -9.73 -14.55 8.07
N PRO A 112 -9.11 -15.66 7.64
CA PRO A 112 -7.67 -15.83 7.74
C PRO A 112 -6.91 -14.76 6.95
N ALA A 113 -7.35 -14.46 5.72
CA ALA A 113 -6.75 -13.43 4.89
C ALA A 113 -6.84 -12.05 5.56
N SER A 114 -8.00 -11.71 6.11
CA SER A 114 -8.24 -10.46 6.84
C SER A 114 -7.34 -10.33 8.06
N LEU A 115 -7.18 -11.39 8.85
CA LEU A 115 -6.29 -11.43 10.01
C LEU A 115 -4.84 -11.19 9.58
N LEU A 116 -4.36 -11.88 8.56
CA LEU A 116 -3.01 -11.74 8.05
C LEU A 116 -2.75 -10.32 7.53
N ILE A 117 -3.69 -9.74 6.79
CA ILE A 117 -3.61 -8.36 6.30
C ILE A 117 -3.56 -7.38 7.49
N CYS A 118 -4.45 -7.52 8.48
CA CYS A 118 -4.47 -6.65 9.66
C CYS A 118 -3.19 -6.74 10.49
N LEU A 119 -2.66 -7.95 10.72
CA LEU A 119 -1.37 -8.14 11.40
C LEU A 119 -0.25 -7.45 10.64
N PHE A 120 -0.30 -7.52 9.32
CA PHE A 120 0.68 -6.91 8.46
C PHE A 120 0.59 -5.38 8.46
N LEU A 121 -0.61 -4.81 8.28
CA LEU A 121 -0.87 -3.37 8.36
C LEU A 121 -0.40 -2.80 9.70
N ARG A 122 -0.64 -3.54 10.79
CA ARG A 122 -0.16 -3.14 12.11
C ARG A 122 1.36 -3.13 12.22
N ARG A 123 2.02 -4.12 11.64
CA ARG A 123 3.49 -4.17 11.60
C ARG A 123 4.07 -3.00 10.81
N LEU A 124 3.44 -2.68 9.68
CA LEU A 124 3.80 -1.53 8.86
C LEU A 124 3.59 -0.21 9.63
N ALA A 125 2.43 -0.04 10.26
CA ALA A 125 2.11 1.15 11.05
C ALA A 125 3.10 1.38 12.21
N ARG A 126 3.51 0.31 12.91
CA ARG A 126 4.56 0.40 13.94
C ARG A 126 5.90 0.87 13.36
N LYS A 127 6.33 0.26 12.27
CA LYS A 127 7.58 0.68 11.60
C LYS A 127 7.56 2.13 11.17
N HIS A 128 6.43 2.61 10.69
CA HIS A 128 6.25 4.03 10.37
C HIS A 128 6.34 4.91 11.64
N ALA A 129 5.67 4.53 12.73
CA ALA A 129 5.75 5.27 13.98
C ALA A 129 7.19 5.33 14.52
N ASP A 130 7.91 4.20 14.50
CA ASP A 130 9.31 4.12 14.92
C ASP A 130 10.21 5.02 14.04
N MET A 131 9.94 5.08 12.74
CA MET A 131 10.66 5.91 11.79
C MET A 131 10.43 7.40 12.07
N TYR A 132 9.17 7.81 12.33
CA TYR A 132 8.84 9.19 12.71
C TYR A 132 9.50 9.61 14.02
N THR A 133 9.47 8.73 15.02
CA THR A 133 10.14 8.98 16.31
C THR A 133 11.64 9.14 16.10
N ALA A 134 12.27 8.25 15.33
CA ALA A 134 13.69 8.33 15.02
C ALA A 134 14.06 9.64 14.28
N ALA A 135 13.18 10.11 13.36
CA ALA A 135 13.40 11.37 12.65
C ALA A 135 13.23 12.59 13.56
N ARG A 136 12.24 12.61 14.46
CA ARG A 136 11.97 13.73 15.40
C ARG A 136 12.99 13.81 16.52
N GLU A 137 13.53 12.69 16.98
CA GLU A 137 14.52 12.61 18.05
C GLU A 137 15.97 12.60 17.52
N PHE A 138 16.12 12.82 16.22
CA PHE A 138 17.41 12.71 15.57
C PHE A 138 18.45 13.65 16.17
N ARG A 139 19.66 13.11 16.42
CA ARG A 139 20.87 13.83 16.83
C ARG A 139 22.08 13.24 16.12
N ILE A 140 22.81 14.05 15.38
CA ILE A 140 24.01 13.61 14.66
C ILE A 140 25.12 13.14 15.61
N GLU A 141 25.17 13.69 16.81
CA GLU A 141 26.17 13.36 17.84
C GLU A 141 26.04 11.92 18.32
N THR A 142 24.80 11.39 18.34
CA THR A 142 24.50 10.03 18.79
C THR A 142 24.39 9.04 17.64
N ALA A 143 24.55 9.49 16.39
CA ALA A 143 24.49 8.62 15.22
C ALA A 143 25.62 7.59 15.25
N GLN A 144 25.30 6.35 14.90
CA GLN A 144 26.25 5.23 14.88
C GLN A 144 27.24 5.41 13.72
N CYS A 145 28.50 5.33 14.00
CA CYS A 145 29.58 5.32 13.02
C CYS A 145 30.21 3.92 12.95
N PHE A 146 30.52 3.43 11.78
CA PHE A 146 31.24 2.17 11.63
C PHE A 146 32.71 2.32 12.05
N ASP A 147 33.31 3.46 11.68
CA ASP A 147 34.64 3.87 12.05
C ASP A 147 34.55 5.21 12.78
N GLU A 148 34.83 5.25 14.07
CA GLU A 148 34.75 6.48 14.88
C GLU A 148 35.72 7.57 14.40
N ASN A 149 36.76 7.22 13.65
CA ASN A 149 37.66 8.19 13.02
C ASN A 149 36.97 8.99 11.91
N ASP A 150 35.87 8.49 11.34
CA ASP A 150 35.10 9.23 10.33
C ASP A 150 34.23 10.34 10.96
N ARG A 151 33.87 10.23 12.24
CA ARG A 151 32.97 11.17 12.93
C ARG A 151 33.47 12.63 12.89
N PRO A 152 34.71 12.95 13.25
CA PRO A 152 35.22 14.31 13.14
C PRO A 152 35.18 14.86 11.71
N LEU A 153 35.46 14.00 10.74
CA LEU A 153 35.44 14.36 9.31
C LEU A 153 34.03 14.71 8.84
N VAL A 154 33.05 13.88 9.19
CA VAL A 154 31.64 14.14 8.84
C VAL A 154 31.12 15.39 9.52
N GLN A 155 31.42 15.57 10.81
CA GLN A 155 31.01 16.79 11.56
C GLN A 155 31.65 18.05 10.99
N ALA A 156 32.92 18.00 10.58
CA ALA A 156 33.59 19.12 9.89
C ALA A 156 32.93 19.44 8.55
N ASN A 157 32.60 18.42 7.76
CA ASN A 157 31.91 18.58 6.48
C ASN A 157 30.51 19.20 6.68
N ILE A 158 29.74 18.70 7.65
CA ILE A 158 28.43 19.27 8.00
C ILE A 158 28.56 20.74 8.41
N THR A 159 29.54 21.04 9.24
CA THR A 159 29.80 22.42 9.71
C THR A 159 30.11 23.35 8.54
N ALA A 160 31.02 22.94 7.66
CA ALA A 160 31.35 23.70 6.46
C ALA A 160 30.12 23.87 5.55
N PHE A 161 29.35 22.80 5.34
CA PHE A 161 28.16 22.81 4.54
C PHE A 161 27.07 23.75 5.08
N MET A 162 26.79 23.68 6.39
CA MET A 162 25.79 24.54 7.04
C MET A 162 26.17 26.03 7.00
N LYS A 163 27.47 26.34 7.03
CA LYS A 163 27.97 27.71 6.88
C LYS A 163 27.84 28.24 5.46
N HIS A 164 27.99 27.40 4.45
CA HIS A 164 27.98 27.84 3.05
C HIS A 164 26.58 27.78 2.42
N VAL A 165 25.78 26.80 2.74
CA VAL A 165 24.49 26.51 2.07
C VAL A 165 23.32 26.53 3.05
N GLY A 166 23.54 26.06 4.29
CA GLY A 166 22.48 25.87 5.30
C GLY A 166 22.01 27.15 6.01
N GLY A 167 22.45 28.35 5.60
CA GLY A 167 21.98 29.62 6.15
C GLY A 167 22.51 29.95 7.54
N VAL A 168 23.48 29.21 8.06
CA VAL A 168 24.13 29.47 9.34
C VAL A 168 25.23 30.54 9.16
N ARG A 169 25.41 31.45 10.13
CA ARG A 169 26.42 32.48 10.04
C ARG A 169 27.83 31.89 9.88
N HIS A 170 28.67 32.50 9.06
CA HIS A 170 30.06 32.05 8.82
C HIS A 170 30.89 31.94 10.11
N GLN A 171 30.61 32.78 11.11
CA GLN A 171 31.31 32.80 12.40
C GLN A 171 30.73 31.79 13.42
N ALA A 172 29.66 31.07 13.08
CA ALA A 172 29.04 30.11 13.98
C ALA A 172 30.02 29.00 14.40
N THR A 173 29.90 28.57 15.63
CA THR A 173 30.67 27.44 16.17
C THR A 173 30.24 26.11 15.51
N GLN A 174 31.08 25.10 15.63
CA GLN A 174 30.70 23.74 15.17
C GLN A 174 29.43 23.26 15.85
N GLY A 175 29.24 23.49 17.13
CA GLY A 175 28.05 23.10 17.88
C GLY A 175 26.78 23.76 17.35
N GLU A 176 26.80 25.04 17.02
CA GLU A 176 25.66 25.76 16.43
C GLU A 176 25.31 25.24 15.04
N ALA A 177 26.31 24.92 14.23
CA ALA A 177 26.08 24.34 12.90
C ALA A 177 25.48 22.94 12.98
N LEU A 178 25.96 22.07 13.88
CA LEU A 178 25.40 20.75 14.11
C LEU A 178 23.98 20.81 14.70
N HIS A 179 23.71 21.78 15.59
CA HIS A 179 22.36 21.99 16.11
C HIS A 179 21.39 22.41 15.00
N ALA A 180 21.77 23.36 14.16
CA ALA A 180 20.95 23.78 13.02
C ALA A 180 20.69 22.63 12.04
N PHE A 181 21.69 21.80 11.80
CA PHE A 181 21.55 20.58 11.00
C PHE A 181 20.56 19.59 11.61
N ASN A 182 20.65 19.33 12.92
CA ASN A 182 19.70 18.46 13.62
C ASN A 182 18.26 18.97 13.49
N GLU A 183 18.06 20.29 13.69
CA GLU A 183 16.73 20.89 13.54
C GLU A 183 16.19 20.75 12.12
N GLN A 184 17.01 20.96 11.12
CA GLN A 184 16.61 20.79 9.73
C GLN A 184 16.18 19.34 9.42
N VAL A 185 16.94 18.34 9.90
CA VAL A 185 16.55 16.92 9.74
C VAL A 185 15.24 16.65 10.46
N ARG A 186 15.06 17.12 11.69
CA ARG A 186 13.84 16.92 12.48
C ARG A 186 12.59 17.52 11.85
N GLN A 187 12.73 18.61 11.13
CA GLN A 187 11.62 19.31 10.47
C GLN A 187 11.33 18.71 9.08
N GLU A 188 12.36 18.57 8.25
CA GLU A 188 12.18 18.20 6.85
C GLU A 188 11.92 16.70 6.64
N MET A 189 12.57 15.82 7.41
CA MET A 189 12.39 14.38 7.22
C MET A 189 10.96 13.92 7.49
N PRO A 190 10.31 14.24 8.63
CA PRO A 190 8.92 13.86 8.86
C PRO A 190 7.98 14.42 7.79
N ARG A 191 8.18 15.68 7.39
CA ARG A 191 7.38 16.33 6.35
C ARG A 191 7.47 15.61 5.01
N ARG A 192 8.68 15.19 4.60
CA ARG A 192 8.89 14.42 3.37
C ARG A 192 8.31 13.02 3.46
N MET A 193 8.41 12.40 4.63
CA MET A 193 7.82 11.09 4.88
C MET A 193 6.29 11.13 4.76
N ASP A 194 5.63 12.14 5.33
CA ASP A 194 4.19 12.36 5.21
C ASP A 194 3.77 12.54 3.74
N TYR A 195 4.53 13.35 2.99
CA TYR A 195 4.27 13.56 1.57
C TYR A 195 4.37 12.29 0.74
N LEU A 196 5.41 11.47 0.96
CA LEU A 196 5.71 10.29 0.15
C LEU A 196 4.84 9.07 0.48
N MET A 197 4.49 8.91 1.76
CA MET A 197 3.74 7.74 2.24
C MET A 197 2.25 8.00 2.36
N GLY A 198 1.84 9.26 2.31
CA GLY A 198 0.47 9.66 2.57
C GLY A 198 0.01 9.24 3.97
N TRP A 199 -1.25 9.51 4.27
CA TRP A 199 -1.85 9.20 5.56
C TRP A 199 -2.10 7.70 5.79
N THR A 200 -2.19 6.91 4.73
CA THR A 200 -2.33 5.43 4.80
C THR A 200 -1.00 4.73 5.07
N GLY A 201 0.12 5.39 4.83
CA GLY A 201 1.46 4.82 4.93
C GLY A 201 1.81 3.82 3.82
N MET A 202 1.00 3.80 2.74
CA MET A 202 1.13 2.83 1.66
C MET A 202 0.68 3.45 0.32
N PRO A 203 1.48 3.38 -0.75
CA PRO A 203 1.08 3.85 -2.06
C PRO A 203 -0.06 3.02 -2.66
N TYR A 204 -1.01 3.67 -3.34
CA TYR A 204 -2.14 3.03 -4.01
C TYR A 204 -1.73 1.87 -4.93
N MET A 205 -0.64 2.05 -5.69
CA MET A 205 -0.15 1.03 -6.64
C MET A 205 0.17 -0.30 -5.97
N TYR A 206 0.67 -0.32 -4.72
CA TYR A 206 0.93 -1.57 -4.00
C TYR A 206 -0.37 -2.34 -3.73
N VAL A 207 -1.43 -1.64 -3.34
CA VAL A 207 -2.75 -2.26 -3.10
C VAL A 207 -3.35 -2.75 -4.41
N ALA A 208 -3.29 -1.96 -5.48
CA ALA A 208 -3.79 -2.34 -6.79
C ALA A 208 -3.10 -3.60 -7.33
N VAL A 209 -1.77 -3.65 -7.23
CA VAL A 209 -0.99 -4.81 -7.73
C VAL A 209 -1.17 -6.06 -6.87
N MET A 210 -1.36 -5.93 -5.53
CA MET A 210 -1.73 -7.08 -4.70
C MET A 210 -3.04 -7.74 -5.12
N ASN A 211 -3.95 -7.00 -5.75
CA ASN A 211 -5.22 -7.51 -6.25
C ASN A 211 -5.15 -8.08 -7.69
N LEU A 212 -3.98 -8.08 -8.34
CA LEU A 212 -3.82 -8.63 -9.70
C LEU A 212 -4.31 -10.08 -9.84
N PRO A 213 -4.10 -11.02 -8.88
CA PRO A 213 -4.66 -12.37 -8.99
C PRO A 213 -6.17 -12.38 -9.17
N SER A 214 -6.89 -11.47 -8.48
CA SER A 214 -8.34 -11.33 -8.66
C SER A 214 -8.69 -10.78 -10.04
N VAL A 215 -7.88 -9.89 -10.60
CA VAL A 215 -8.04 -9.36 -11.98
C VAL A 215 -7.88 -10.46 -12.99
N CYS A 216 -6.86 -11.29 -12.88
CA CYS A 216 -6.64 -12.42 -13.80
C CYS A 216 -7.84 -13.37 -13.80
N ASN A 217 -8.37 -13.71 -12.62
CA ASN A 217 -9.52 -14.59 -12.48
C ASN A 217 -10.80 -14.00 -13.12
N TRP A 218 -11.05 -12.70 -13.01
CA TRP A 218 -12.24 -12.12 -13.65
C TRP A 218 -12.06 -11.93 -15.15
N ILE A 219 -10.86 -11.66 -15.66
CA ILE A 219 -10.58 -11.65 -17.10
C ILE A 219 -10.90 -12.99 -17.70
N ASP A 220 -10.44 -14.08 -17.09
CA ASP A 220 -10.73 -15.45 -17.53
C ASP A 220 -12.24 -15.72 -17.59
N LYS A 221 -12.99 -15.31 -16.57
CA LYS A 221 -14.45 -15.38 -16.56
C LYS A 221 -15.12 -14.59 -17.68
N VAL A 222 -14.71 -13.33 -17.89
CA VAL A 222 -15.27 -12.50 -18.96
C VAL A 222 -14.97 -13.11 -20.33
N LEU A 223 -13.75 -13.59 -20.54
CA LEU A 223 -13.38 -14.26 -21.78
C LEU A 223 -14.18 -15.54 -22.00
N PHE A 224 -14.42 -16.33 -20.95
CA PHE A 224 -15.27 -17.52 -21.03
C PHE A 224 -16.72 -17.14 -21.39
N ASP A 225 -17.33 -16.16 -20.73
CA ASP A 225 -18.70 -15.72 -21.01
C ASP A 225 -18.83 -15.16 -22.45
N VAL A 226 -17.82 -14.40 -22.92
CA VAL A 226 -17.79 -13.90 -24.31
C VAL A 226 -17.65 -15.04 -25.28
N ARG A 227 -16.78 -16.04 -25.04
CA ARG A 227 -16.63 -17.20 -25.89
C ARG A 227 -17.92 -17.99 -25.97
N CYS A 228 -18.60 -18.25 -24.84
CA CYS A 228 -19.91 -18.92 -24.81
C CYS A 228 -20.99 -18.16 -25.59
N SER A 229 -20.85 -16.85 -25.81
CA SER A 229 -21.79 -16.08 -26.61
C SER A 229 -21.65 -16.33 -28.10
N TYR A 230 -20.46 -16.74 -28.55
CA TYR A 230 -20.17 -17.00 -29.96
C TYR A 230 -20.31 -18.48 -30.32
N ASP A 231 -20.01 -19.41 -29.40
CA ASP A 231 -20.09 -20.87 -29.64
C ASP A 231 -21.40 -21.46 -29.11
N VAL A 232 -22.44 -21.39 -29.95
CA VAL A 232 -23.78 -21.92 -29.68
C VAL A 232 -23.81 -23.45 -29.80
N GLY A 233 -23.04 -24.16 -29.01
CA GLY A 233 -23.00 -25.62 -29.09
C GLY A 233 -22.13 -26.33 -28.07
N GLU A 234 -21.34 -25.60 -27.33
CA GLU A 234 -20.53 -26.19 -26.24
C GLU A 234 -21.40 -26.53 -25.01
N THR A 235 -21.19 -27.71 -24.46
CA THR A 235 -21.83 -28.15 -23.20
C THR A 235 -21.44 -27.20 -22.06
N GLY A 236 -22.40 -26.45 -21.57
CA GLY A 236 -22.23 -25.47 -20.46
C GLY A 236 -22.54 -24.02 -20.80
N CYS A 237 -22.73 -23.67 -22.07
CA CYS A 237 -23.14 -22.33 -22.49
C CYS A 237 -24.68 -22.22 -22.47
N LYS A 238 -25.17 -21.16 -21.77
CA LYS A 238 -26.61 -20.84 -21.80
C LYS A 238 -26.92 -20.02 -23.06
N ASN A 239 -27.97 -20.40 -23.74
CA ASN A 239 -28.40 -19.80 -25.00
C ASN A 239 -29.19 -18.50 -24.80
N ASP A 240 -28.59 -17.51 -24.09
CA ASP A 240 -29.29 -16.26 -23.70
C ASP A 240 -29.27 -15.17 -24.79
N GLY A 241 -28.75 -15.48 -25.98
CA GLY A 241 -28.58 -14.49 -27.07
C GLY A 241 -27.32 -13.60 -26.87
N THR A 242 -26.64 -13.28 -27.96
CA THR A 242 -25.33 -12.62 -27.98
C THR A 242 -25.36 -11.24 -27.24
N GLN A 243 -26.47 -10.51 -27.38
CA GLN A 243 -26.58 -9.18 -26.77
C GLN A 243 -26.73 -9.23 -25.24
N ALA A 244 -27.49 -10.16 -24.71
CA ALA A 244 -27.66 -10.37 -23.28
C ALA A 244 -26.34 -10.84 -22.63
N ALA A 245 -25.60 -11.71 -23.32
CA ALA A 245 -24.30 -12.17 -22.84
C ALA A 245 -23.26 -11.04 -22.81
N ILE A 246 -23.19 -10.19 -23.84
CA ILE A 246 -22.29 -9.02 -23.85
C ILE A 246 -22.63 -8.05 -22.71
N HIS A 247 -23.92 -7.76 -22.49
CA HIS A 247 -24.36 -6.89 -21.40
C HIS A 247 -24.02 -7.47 -20.01
N MET A 248 -24.19 -8.79 -19.83
CA MET A 248 -23.85 -9.47 -18.60
C MET A 248 -22.32 -9.43 -18.34
N SER A 249 -21.51 -9.69 -19.37
CA SER A 249 -20.04 -9.65 -19.27
C SER A 249 -19.53 -8.26 -18.99
N SER A 250 -20.08 -7.20 -19.62
CA SER A 250 -19.70 -5.82 -19.35
C SER A 250 -20.10 -5.38 -17.92
N THR A 251 -21.28 -5.78 -17.44
CA THR A 251 -21.70 -5.52 -16.06
C THR A 251 -20.79 -6.21 -15.04
N LEU A 252 -20.38 -7.45 -15.31
CA LEU A 252 -19.41 -8.18 -14.50
C LEU A 252 -18.03 -7.50 -14.50
N ALA A 253 -17.58 -7.00 -15.65
CA ALA A 253 -16.32 -6.28 -15.75
C ALA A 253 -16.33 -4.98 -14.90
N VAL A 254 -17.42 -4.20 -14.93
CA VAL A 254 -17.59 -3.02 -14.08
C VAL A 254 -17.61 -3.37 -12.61
N GLU A 255 -18.30 -4.44 -12.21
CA GLU A 255 -18.28 -4.93 -10.82
C GLU A 255 -16.84 -5.24 -10.36
N LYS A 256 -16.11 -6.01 -11.15
CA LYS A 256 -14.76 -6.44 -10.78
C LYS A 256 -13.76 -5.29 -10.78
N PHE A 257 -13.90 -4.36 -11.73
CA PHE A 257 -13.15 -3.12 -11.73
C PHE A 257 -13.40 -2.33 -10.43
N GLY A 258 -14.67 -2.09 -10.10
CA GLY A 258 -15.04 -1.36 -8.88
C GLY A 258 -14.54 -2.04 -7.61
N LEU A 259 -14.70 -3.35 -7.48
CA LEU A 259 -14.19 -4.11 -6.33
C LEU A 259 -12.67 -4.01 -6.20
N THR A 260 -11.95 -4.25 -7.29
CA THR A 260 -10.48 -4.40 -7.27
C THR A 260 -9.77 -3.07 -7.14
N PHE A 261 -10.20 -2.06 -7.89
CA PHE A 261 -9.49 -0.78 -7.99
C PHE A 261 -10.11 0.36 -7.17
N ALA A 262 -11.33 0.19 -6.66
CA ALA A 262 -11.96 1.21 -5.83
C ALA A 262 -12.22 0.72 -4.41
N ILE A 263 -13.04 -0.29 -4.24
CA ILE A 263 -13.61 -0.68 -2.95
C ILE A 263 -12.58 -1.34 -2.05
N TYR A 264 -11.83 -2.33 -2.53
CA TYR A 264 -10.77 -2.96 -1.74
C TYR A 264 -9.67 -1.98 -1.32
N PRO A 265 -9.15 -1.10 -2.19
CA PRO A 265 -8.25 -0.03 -1.76
C PRO A 265 -8.85 0.88 -0.69
N LEU A 266 -10.11 1.33 -0.84
CA LEU A 266 -10.78 2.14 0.18
C LEU A 266 -10.90 1.41 1.52
N LEU A 267 -11.31 0.16 1.52
CA LEU A 267 -11.34 -0.67 2.72
C LEU A 267 -9.94 -0.78 3.34
N MET A 268 -8.91 -1.04 2.53
CA MET A 268 -7.52 -1.10 3.01
C MET A 268 -7.09 0.23 3.64
N ALA A 269 -7.45 1.37 3.06
CA ALA A 269 -7.16 2.68 3.63
C ALA A 269 -7.83 2.87 5.00
N ILE A 270 -9.12 2.55 5.11
CA ILE A 270 -9.89 2.64 6.37
C ILE A 270 -9.27 1.75 7.44
N PHE A 271 -8.95 0.49 7.11
CA PHE A 271 -8.38 -0.45 8.07
C PHE A 271 -6.92 -0.17 8.40
N ALA A 272 -6.14 0.44 7.49
CA ALA A 272 -4.81 0.98 7.81
C ALA A 272 -4.91 2.07 8.88
N LEU A 273 -5.88 2.98 8.78
CA LEU A 273 -6.13 4.01 9.80
C LEU A 273 -6.56 3.41 11.15
N LEU A 274 -7.49 2.46 11.13
CA LEU A 274 -7.92 1.78 12.34
C LEU A 274 -6.75 1.07 13.02
N THR A 275 -5.91 0.36 12.27
CA THR A 275 -4.73 -0.30 12.83
C THR A 275 -3.72 0.70 13.38
N LYS A 276 -3.56 1.88 12.76
CA LYS A 276 -2.70 2.96 13.24
C LYS A 276 -3.21 3.52 14.57
N ARG A 277 -4.53 3.77 14.71
CA ARG A 277 -5.14 4.24 15.96
C ARG A 277 -4.97 3.25 17.13
N GLY A 278 -4.95 1.97 16.85
CA GLY A 278 -4.78 0.94 17.85
C GLY A 278 -3.34 0.65 18.27
N LEU A 279 -2.33 1.44 17.83
CA LEU A 279 -0.91 1.19 18.17
C LEU A 279 -0.59 1.33 19.66
N GLU A 280 -1.38 2.11 20.39
CA GLU A 280 -1.24 2.33 21.83
C GLU A 280 -1.57 1.07 22.66
N TYR A 281 -2.39 0.18 22.13
CA TYR A 281 -2.78 -1.04 22.84
C TYR A 281 -1.61 -2.04 22.92
N ARG A 282 -1.44 -2.66 24.11
CA ARG A 282 -0.40 -3.64 24.41
C ARG A 282 -0.99 -4.94 24.95
N GLY A 283 -0.22 -6.02 24.89
CA GLY A 283 -0.62 -7.32 25.47
C GLY A 283 -1.95 -7.85 24.93
N LEU A 284 -2.82 -8.32 25.82
CA LEU A 284 -4.11 -8.89 25.48
C LEU A 284 -5.03 -7.91 24.75
N HIS A 285 -5.08 -6.63 25.19
CA HIS A 285 -5.87 -5.60 24.53
C HIS A 285 -5.49 -5.40 23.07
N ASN A 286 -4.20 -5.53 22.77
CA ASN A 286 -3.70 -5.50 21.40
C ASN A 286 -4.22 -6.69 20.58
N ALA A 287 -4.18 -7.90 21.13
CA ALA A 287 -4.67 -9.11 20.44
C ALA A 287 -6.18 -9.02 20.18
N LEU A 288 -6.96 -8.59 21.17
CA LEU A 288 -8.41 -8.38 21.05
C LEU A 288 -8.73 -7.31 20.00
N TYR A 289 -8.00 -6.19 20.00
CA TYR A 289 -8.20 -5.12 19.03
C TYR A 289 -7.90 -5.58 17.60
N VAL A 290 -6.78 -6.27 17.39
CA VAL A 290 -6.43 -6.83 16.06
C VAL A 290 -7.46 -7.86 15.63
N GLY A 291 -7.91 -8.73 16.52
CA GLY A 291 -8.98 -9.69 16.24
C GLY A 291 -10.27 -9.00 15.82
N PHE A 292 -10.71 -8.01 16.59
CA PHE A 292 -11.90 -7.21 16.27
C PHE A 292 -11.80 -6.53 14.90
N VAL A 293 -10.70 -5.81 14.64
CA VAL A 293 -10.46 -5.12 13.35
C VAL A 293 -10.43 -6.13 12.20
N SER A 294 -9.84 -7.30 12.39
CA SER A 294 -9.79 -8.36 11.38
C SER A 294 -11.16 -8.92 11.04
N VAL A 295 -11.98 -9.17 12.06
CA VAL A 295 -13.37 -9.62 11.87
C VAL A 295 -14.19 -8.56 11.14
N MET A 296 -14.09 -7.30 11.55
CA MET A 296 -14.75 -6.18 10.87
C MET A 296 -14.32 -6.04 9.41
N PHE A 297 -13.03 -6.20 9.13
CA PHE A 297 -12.51 -6.17 7.74
C PHE A 297 -13.07 -7.33 6.90
N GLY A 298 -13.05 -8.55 7.43
CA GLY A 298 -13.60 -9.72 6.76
C GLY A 298 -15.10 -9.56 6.48
N LEU A 299 -15.88 -9.14 7.47
CA LEU A 299 -17.32 -8.88 7.31
C LEU A 299 -17.58 -7.76 6.28
N ALA A 300 -16.85 -6.63 6.36
CA ALA A 300 -17.00 -5.54 5.41
C ALA A 300 -16.72 -6.02 3.99
N THR A 301 -15.68 -6.82 3.77
CA THR A 301 -15.34 -7.38 2.46
C THR A 301 -16.45 -8.27 1.91
N VAL A 302 -17.03 -9.13 2.77
CA VAL A 302 -18.14 -10.01 2.38
C VAL A 302 -19.41 -9.21 2.09
N CYS A 303 -19.77 -8.26 2.98
CA CYS A 303 -20.94 -7.40 2.79
C CYS A 303 -20.87 -6.59 1.50
N VAL A 304 -19.74 -5.99 1.22
CA VAL A 304 -19.53 -5.21 -0.01
C VAL A 304 -19.62 -6.10 -1.24
N GLY A 305 -18.97 -7.27 -1.22
CA GLY A 305 -19.08 -8.24 -2.31
C GLY A 305 -20.53 -8.67 -2.55
N TYR A 306 -21.30 -8.91 -1.49
CA TYR A 306 -22.71 -9.28 -1.58
C TYR A 306 -23.59 -8.14 -2.12
N CYS A 307 -23.37 -6.90 -1.63
CA CYS A 307 -24.07 -5.72 -2.14
C CYS A 307 -23.84 -5.52 -3.64
N GLN A 308 -22.61 -5.72 -4.12
CA GLN A 308 -22.30 -5.61 -5.55
C GLN A 308 -23.04 -6.66 -6.38
N ILE A 309 -23.17 -7.88 -5.89
CA ILE A 309 -23.93 -8.97 -6.57
C ILE A 309 -25.42 -8.61 -6.62
N ILE A 310 -26.00 -8.11 -5.52
CA ILE A 310 -27.41 -7.72 -5.48
C ILE A 310 -27.69 -6.59 -6.47
N VAL A 311 -26.80 -5.62 -6.58
CA VAL A 311 -26.96 -4.49 -7.51
C VAL A 311 -26.75 -4.94 -8.95
N ARG A 312 -25.74 -5.79 -9.20
CA ARG A 312 -25.41 -6.26 -10.53
C ARG A 312 -26.52 -7.10 -11.18
N ASN A 313 -27.10 -8.05 -10.42
CA ASN A 313 -28.03 -9.03 -11.01
C ASN A 313 -29.26 -8.40 -11.69
N PRO A 314 -29.99 -7.45 -11.08
CA PRO A 314 -31.10 -6.79 -11.77
C PRO A 314 -30.62 -5.95 -12.98
N ILE A 315 -29.44 -5.31 -12.89
CA ILE A 315 -28.88 -4.51 -13.98
C ILE A 315 -28.55 -5.41 -15.18
N ALA A 316 -27.87 -6.54 -14.92
CA ALA A 316 -27.52 -7.51 -15.96
C ALA A 316 -28.75 -8.12 -16.65
N LYS A 317 -29.88 -8.29 -15.91
CA LYS A 317 -31.13 -8.83 -16.44
C LYS A 317 -31.99 -7.79 -17.16
N SER A 318 -31.85 -6.51 -16.82
CA SER A 318 -32.73 -5.46 -17.37
C SER A 318 -32.50 -5.14 -18.83
N ALA A 319 -31.35 -5.51 -19.39
CA ALA A 319 -30.91 -5.15 -20.74
C ALA A 319 -31.02 -3.61 -21.04
N SER A 320 -31.22 -2.80 -20.01
CA SER A 320 -31.34 -1.35 -20.11
C SER A 320 -29.99 -0.67 -19.90
N GLU A 321 -29.66 0.28 -20.76
CA GLU A 321 -28.39 1.01 -20.67
C GLU A 321 -28.34 1.99 -19.49
N VAL A 322 -29.48 2.54 -19.08
CA VAL A 322 -29.54 3.58 -18.02
C VAL A 322 -29.03 3.06 -16.67
N PRO A 323 -29.51 1.92 -16.12
CA PRO A 323 -28.96 1.36 -14.89
C PRO A 323 -27.48 1.00 -14.99
N PHE A 324 -27.03 0.54 -16.15
CA PHE A 324 -25.63 0.21 -16.40
C PHE A 324 -24.74 1.46 -16.33
N VAL A 325 -25.14 2.55 -16.98
CA VAL A 325 -24.39 3.83 -16.94
C VAL A 325 -24.31 4.37 -15.52
N ILE A 326 -25.40 4.32 -14.76
CA ILE A 326 -25.41 4.75 -13.34
C ILE A 326 -24.44 3.89 -12.52
N TYR A 327 -24.45 2.59 -12.71
CA TYR A 327 -23.57 1.66 -12.01
C TYR A 327 -22.09 1.88 -12.36
N LEU A 328 -21.77 2.08 -13.63
CA LEU A 328 -20.44 2.43 -14.10
C LEU A 328 -19.95 3.75 -13.48
N THR A 329 -20.79 4.79 -13.53
CA THR A 329 -20.47 6.11 -12.95
C THR A 329 -20.20 6.03 -11.45
N PHE A 330 -21.01 5.26 -10.72
CA PHE A 330 -20.79 5.04 -9.28
C PHE A 330 -19.45 4.35 -9.00
N ASN A 331 -19.10 3.30 -9.76
CA ASN A 331 -17.80 2.63 -9.58
C ASN A 331 -16.62 3.52 -9.97
N CYS A 332 -16.75 4.36 -11.00
CA CYS A 332 -15.75 5.37 -11.35
C CYS A 332 -15.60 6.42 -10.25
N PHE A 333 -16.70 6.89 -9.65
CA PHE A 333 -16.65 7.79 -8.50
C PHE A 333 -15.92 7.17 -7.31
N LEU A 334 -16.22 5.92 -6.95
CA LEU A 334 -15.50 5.21 -5.90
C LEU A 334 -14.01 5.06 -6.21
N PHE A 335 -13.66 4.85 -7.49
CA PHE A 335 -12.26 4.79 -7.92
C PHE A 335 -11.53 6.12 -7.69
N VAL A 336 -12.15 7.24 -8.03
CA VAL A 336 -11.61 8.58 -7.74
C VAL A 336 -11.45 8.78 -6.23
N CYS A 337 -12.43 8.38 -5.42
CA CYS A 337 -12.32 8.41 -3.96
C CYS A 337 -11.13 7.56 -3.45
N ALA A 338 -10.89 6.40 -4.05
CA ALA A 338 -9.74 5.56 -3.70
C ALA A 338 -8.42 6.27 -4.05
N LEU A 339 -8.29 6.86 -5.23
CA LEU A 339 -7.10 7.63 -5.61
C LEU A 339 -6.85 8.79 -4.65
N VAL A 340 -7.89 9.52 -4.26
CA VAL A 340 -7.80 10.63 -3.28
C VAL A 340 -7.38 10.11 -1.91
N ALA A 341 -7.91 8.96 -1.47
CA ALA A 341 -7.55 8.33 -0.19
C ALA A 341 -6.06 7.94 -0.09
N PHE A 342 -5.41 7.71 -1.22
CA PHE A 342 -3.99 7.37 -1.29
C PHE A 342 -3.13 8.52 -1.83
N SER A 343 -3.71 9.68 -2.10
CA SER A 343 -2.93 10.83 -2.56
C SER A 343 -1.92 11.26 -1.50
N PRO A 344 -0.74 11.75 -1.91
CA PRO A 344 0.21 12.35 -1.00
C PRO A 344 -0.48 13.49 -0.23
N GLY A 345 -0.37 13.50 1.08
CA GLY A 345 -0.93 14.56 1.90
C GLY A 345 -0.35 15.91 1.49
N HIS A 346 -1.19 16.84 1.04
CA HIS A 346 -0.80 18.23 0.97
C HIS A 346 -0.61 18.71 2.42
N SER A 347 0.64 18.68 2.91
CA SER A 347 1.00 19.37 4.15
C SER A 347 0.92 20.87 3.86
N HIS A 348 -0.19 21.49 4.28
CA HIS A 348 -0.27 22.93 4.44
C HIS A 348 0.64 23.42 5.57
#